data_ac2435e961ebc0026541a42778521986
#
_entry.id   ac2435e961ebc0026541a42778521986
#
_cell.length_a   1.000
_cell.length_b   1.000
_cell.length_c   1.000
_cell.angle_alpha   90.00
_cell.angle_beta   90.00
_cell.angle_gamma   90.00
#
_symmetry.space_group_name_H-M   'P 1'
#
loop_
_entity.id
_entity.type
_entity.pdbx_description
1 polymer ?
#
loop_
_entity_poly.entity_id
_entity_poly.type
_entity_poly.pdbx_seq_one_letter_code
_entity_poly.pdbx_strand_id
1 'polypeptide(L)'
;MTDVAVAAFKEDLTFRPRYRSLATLADEPAGLTCSVTVGRRWAAEGRAGSVVGYPAFEQAAERVRAGEHDVLLVPSAYPDIRAFFFDPELKAVETFLGQLPDMVFAVPEGVDPEALDVVYHHPATKSLVESLTEPVGSTVLASSNSSACRDALGHDGPAGAVTNQTSADHYGMRVVRVLSAGTPMGFVVFTRKDSQ
;
A
#
# COMPACT_ATOMS: atom_id res chain seq x y z
N MET A 1 5.75 -40.12 33.19
CA MET A 1 5.72 -39.39 31.92
C MET A 1 4.35 -38.72 31.84
N THR A 2 4.30 -37.45 32.14
CA THR A 2 3.05 -36.68 32.24
C THR A 2 2.78 -36.08 30.85
N ASP A 3 1.70 -36.55 30.22
CA ASP A 3 1.18 -35.97 28.98
C ASP A 3 0.76 -34.52 29.23
N VAL A 4 1.48 -33.59 28.64
CA VAL A 4 1.06 -32.18 28.60
C VAL A 4 0.07 -32.05 27.45
N ALA A 5 -1.21 -32.05 27.78
CA ALA A 5 -2.26 -31.75 26.82
C ALA A 5 -2.07 -30.29 26.33
N VAL A 6 -1.68 -30.13 25.09
CA VAL A 6 -1.72 -28.83 24.39
C VAL A 6 -3.20 -28.50 24.20
N ALA A 7 -3.72 -27.56 24.99
CA ALA A 7 -5.06 -27.03 24.78
C ALA A 7 -5.10 -26.34 23.41
N ALA A 8 -5.80 -26.97 22.45
CA ALA A 8 -6.08 -26.34 21.18
C ALA A 8 -7.05 -25.18 21.44
N PHE A 9 -6.56 -23.96 21.34
CA PHE A 9 -7.42 -22.78 21.25
C PHE A 9 -8.21 -22.85 19.95
N LYS A 10 -9.46 -23.30 20.04
CA LYS A 10 -10.43 -23.04 18.99
C LYS A 10 -10.92 -21.61 19.20
N GLU A 11 -10.22 -20.65 18.61
CA GLU A 11 -10.83 -19.34 18.40
C GLU A 11 -11.98 -19.53 17.42
N ASP A 12 -13.15 -19.10 17.83
CA ASP A 12 -14.31 -19.03 16.95
C ASP A 12 -14.08 -17.91 15.92
N LEU A 13 -13.51 -18.28 14.76
CA LEU A 13 -13.16 -17.38 13.67
C LEU A 13 -14.38 -16.77 12.96
N THR A 14 -15.59 -17.00 13.46
CA THR A 14 -16.82 -16.59 12.77
C THR A 14 -17.32 -15.20 13.10
N PHE A 15 -16.84 -14.57 14.18
CA PHE A 15 -17.24 -13.20 14.54
C PHE A 15 -16.08 -12.22 14.29
N ARG A 16 -16.07 -11.61 13.10
CA ARG A 16 -15.17 -10.48 12.81
C ARG A 16 -15.95 -9.18 13.03
N PRO A 17 -15.43 -8.27 13.87
CA PRO A 17 -16.13 -7.01 14.10
C PRO A 17 -16.23 -6.22 12.79
N ARG A 18 -17.43 -5.71 12.49
CA ARG A 18 -17.65 -4.81 11.37
C ARG A 18 -17.35 -3.38 11.82
N TYR A 19 -16.41 -2.74 11.15
CA TYR A 19 -16.06 -1.34 11.38
C TYR A 19 -16.88 -0.42 10.46
N ARG A 20 -17.21 0.79 10.92
CA ARG A 20 -17.89 1.80 10.09
C ARG A 20 -16.94 2.33 9.01
N SER A 21 -15.71 2.63 9.40
CA SER A 21 -14.73 3.23 8.49
C SER A 21 -13.30 2.83 8.81
N LEU A 22 -12.51 2.73 7.75
CA LEU A 22 -11.08 2.46 7.75
C LEU A 22 -10.34 3.68 7.20
N ALA A 23 -9.30 4.13 7.91
CA ALA A 23 -8.36 5.15 7.45
C ALA A 23 -7.05 4.51 7.02
N THR A 24 -6.42 5.00 5.95
CA THR A 24 -5.12 4.52 5.46
C THR A 24 -4.42 5.59 4.62
N LEU A 25 -3.20 5.30 4.17
CA LEU A 25 -2.46 6.14 3.24
C LEU A 25 -3.11 6.13 1.86
N ALA A 26 -3.38 7.32 1.32
CA ALA A 26 -3.73 7.53 -0.07
C ALA A 26 -3.07 8.80 -0.58
N ASP A 27 -2.67 8.77 -1.83
CA ASP A 27 -2.19 9.97 -2.53
C ASP A 27 -3.27 10.58 -3.43
N GLU A 28 -3.11 11.85 -3.74
CA GLU A 28 -3.94 12.57 -4.69
C GLU A 28 -3.64 12.15 -6.14
N PRO A 29 -4.64 12.19 -7.05
CA PRO A 29 -6.04 12.57 -6.80
C PRO A 29 -6.98 11.38 -6.54
N ALA A 30 -6.56 10.15 -6.72
CA ALA A 30 -7.48 9.01 -6.82
C ALA A 30 -7.26 7.92 -5.75
N GLY A 31 -6.34 8.12 -4.81
CA GLY A 31 -6.03 7.12 -3.80
C GLY A 31 -5.59 5.80 -4.43
N LEU A 32 -4.53 5.84 -5.24
CA LEU A 32 -4.01 4.71 -6.03
C LEU A 32 -2.94 3.89 -5.30
N THR A 33 -2.71 4.16 -4.01
CA THR A 33 -1.72 3.44 -3.22
C THR A 33 -2.11 1.98 -3.03
N CYS A 34 -1.11 1.12 -2.83
CA CYS A 34 -1.34 -0.28 -2.46
C CYS A 34 -2.21 -0.40 -1.21
N SER A 35 -2.01 0.49 -0.23
CA SER A 35 -2.78 0.50 1.02
C SER A 35 -4.28 0.75 0.81
N VAL A 36 -4.65 1.71 -0.04
CA VAL A 36 -6.07 1.94 -0.38
C VAL A 36 -6.64 0.75 -1.15
N THR A 37 -5.90 0.20 -2.10
CA THR A 37 -6.36 -0.94 -2.90
C THR A 37 -6.64 -2.16 -2.02
N VAL A 38 -5.72 -2.50 -1.11
CA VAL A 38 -5.90 -3.59 -0.15
C VAL A 38 -7.01 -3.26 0.86
N GLY A 39 -7.06 -2.02 1.36
CA GLY A 39 -8.10 -1.57 2.28
C GLY A 39 -9.50 -1.68 1.68
N ARG A 40 -9.69 -1.32 0.41
CA ARG A 40 -10.96 -1.47 -0.31
C ARG A 40 -11.38 -2.93 -0.45
N ARG A 41 -10.45 -3.83 -0.76
CA ARG A 41 -10.72 -5.28 -0.82
C ARG A 41 -11.11 -5.82 0.55
N TRP A 42 -10.35 -5.48 1.59
CA TRP A 42 -10.65 -5.88 2.96
C TRP A 42 -12.01 -5.35 3.43
N ALA A 43 -12.37 -4.10 3.09
CA ALA A 43 -13.68 -3.53 3.39
C ALA A 43 -14.81 -4.26 2.64
N ALA A 44 -14.61 -4.60 1.36
CA ALA A 44 -15.58 -5.32 0.53
C ALA A 44 -15.90 -6.72 1.07
N GLU A 45 -15.03 -7.32 1.87
CA GLU A 45 -15.31 -8.55 2.63
C GLU A 45 -16.30 -8.34 3.81
N GLY A 46 -16.90 -7.16 3.92
CA GLY A 46 -17.86 -6.81 4.98
C GLY A 46 -17.21 -6.35 6.28
N ARG A 47 -15.91 -6.10 6.30
CA ARG A 47 -15.15 -5.74 7.50
C ARG A 47 -15.21 -4.25 7.84
N ALA A 48 -15.31 -3.37 6.82
CA ALA A 48 -15.51 -1.95 7.00
C ALA A 48 -16.54 -1.41 6.00
N GLY A 49 -17.30 -0.39 6.41
CA GLY A 49 -18.32 0.23 5.57
C GLY A 49 -17.75 1.22 4.56
N SER A 50 -16.58 1.82 4.85
CA SER A 50 -15.91 2.78 3.97
C SER A 50 -14.39 2.78 4.17
N VAL A 51 -13.67 3.28 3.16
CA VAL A 51 -12.21 3.49 3.21
C VAL A 51 -11.93 4.94 2.91
N VAL A 52 -11.20 5.60 3.79
CA VAL A 52 -10.80 7.01 3.67
C VAL A 52 -9.28 7.10 3.62
N GLY A 53 -8.78 7.80 2.60
CA GLY A 53 -7.36 8.00 2.37
C GLY A 53 -6.84 9.30 2.95
N TYR A 54 -5.61 9.28 3.46
CA TYR A 54 -4.88 10.43 3.99
C TYR A 54 -3.48 10.50 3.37
N PRO A 55 -2.89 11.70 3.24
CA PRO A 55 -1.55 11.86 2.64
C PRO A 55 -0.42 11.18 3.44
N ALA A 56 -0.66 10.89 4.74
CA ALA A 56 0.28 10.21 5.60
C ALA A 56 -0.44 9.25 6.56
N PHE A 57 0.22 8.16 6.97
CA PHE A 57 -0.32 7.25 7.99
C PHE A 57 -0.50 7.94 9.35
N GLU A 58 0.35 8.88 9.69
CA GLU A 58 0.27 9.68 10.91
C GLU A 58 -1.04 10.47 10.97
N GLN A 59 -1.42 11.11 9.86
CA GLN A 59 -2.69 11.84 9.76
C GLN A 59 -3.89 10.89 9.87
N ALA A 60 -3.82 9.74 9.18
CA ALA A 60 -4.85 8.71 9.31
C ALA A 60 -4.97 8.22 10.77
N ALA A 61 -3.84 8.03 11.46
CA ALA A 61 -3.81 7.62 12.88
C ALA A 61 -4.42 8.69 13.79
N GLU A 62 -4.15 9.98 13.55
CA GLU A 62 -4.77 11.08 14.30
C GLU A 62 -6.29 11.04 14.23
N ARG A 63 -6.85 10.76 13.03
CA ARG A 63 -8.30 10.65 12.84
C ARG A 63 -8.90 9.45 13.56
N VAL A 64 -8.16 8.34 13.62
CA VAL A 64 -8.58 7.17 14.41
C VAL A 64 -8.52 7.47 15.91
N ARG A 65 -7.47 8.14 16.42
CA ARG A 65 -7.39 8.59 17.81
C ARG A 65 -8.53 9.54 18.16
N ALA A 66 -8.88 10.46 17.27
CA ALA A 66 -10.01 11.37 17.42
C ALA A 66 -11.39 10.67 17.36
N GLY A 67 -11.45 9.39 16.97
CA GLY A 67 -12.70 8.63 16.83
C GLY A 67 -13.48 8.96 15.55
N GLU A 68 -12.89 9.68 14.60
CA GLU A 68 -13.49 9.95 13.30
C GLU A 68 -13.58 8.68 12.45
N HIS A 69 -12.58 7.79 12.60
CA HIS A 69 -12.56 6.46 11.99
C HIS A 69 -12.37 5.38 13.05
N ASP A 70 -12.86 4.20 12.76
CA ASP A 70 -12.81 3.08 13.71
C ASP A 70 -11.45 2.38 13.68
N VAL A 71 -10.82 2.28 12.49
CA VAL A 71 -9.55 1.58 12.33
C VAL A 71 -8.59 2.27 11.36
N LEU A 72 -7.30 2.09 11.63
CA LEU A 72 -6.17 2.44 10.79
C LEU A 72 -5.59 1.17 10.16
N LEU A 73 -5.37 1.17 8.84
CA LEU A 73 -4.68 0.10 8.13
C LEU A 73 -3.28 0.55 7.72
N VAL A 74 -2.26 -0.23 8.10
CA VAL A 74 -0.85 0.06 7.80
C VAL A 74 -0.16 -1.18 7.26
N PRO A 75 0.60 -1.11 6.14
CA PRO A 75 1.41 -2.23 5.68
C PRO A 75 2.56 -2.49 6.66
N SER A 76 2.88 -3.76 6.91
CA SER A 76 3.99 -4.15 7.80
C SER A 76 5.36 -3.67 7.32
N ALA A 77 5.48 -3.38 6.02
CA ALA A 77 6.69 -2.82 5.41
C ALA A 77 6.83 -1.29 5.60
N TYR A 78 5.87 -0.61 6.24
CA TYR A 78 6.00 0.81 6.55
C TYR A 78 7.12 1.00 7.59
N PRO A 79 8.16 1.81 7.31
CA PRO A 79 9.32 1.92 8.20
C PRO A 79 8.98 2.34 9.62
N ASP A 80 8.02 3.25 9.77
CA ASP A 80 7.64 3.84 11.06
C ASP A 80 6.43 3.16 11.72
N ILE A 81 6.03 1.98 11.24
CA ILE A 81 4.90 1.22 11.81
C ILE A 81 5.04 0.98 13.33
N ARG A 82 6.29 0.91 13.81
CA ARG A 82 6.58 0.72 15.24
C ARG A 82 6.01 1.83 16.11
N ALA A 83 5.90 3.06 15.58
CA ALA A 83 5.31 4.18 16.29
C ALA A 83 3.85 3.89 16.67
N PHE A 84 3.09 3.22 15.80
CA PHE A 84 1.69 2.85 16.08
C PHE A 84 1.55 1.69 17.07
N PHE A 85 2.50 0.74 17.10
CA PHE A 85 2.50 -0.33 18.12
C PHE A 85 2.77 0.19 19.52
N PHE A 86 3.62 1.21 19.65
CA PHE A 86 3.95 1.82 20.95
C PHE A 86 3.10 3.04 21.29
N ASP A 87 2.15 3.39 20.43
CA ASP A 87 1.22 4.49 20.69
C ASP A 87 0.34 4.18 21.92
N PRO A 88 0.25 5.09 22.91
CA PRO A 88 -0.56 4.86 24.10
C PRO A 88 -2.07 4.79 23.81
N GLU A 89 -2.54 5.40 22.72
CA GLU A 89 -3.95 5.48 22.34
C GLU A 89 -4.37 4.47 21.28
N LEU A 90 -3.43 3.75 20.65
CA LEU A 90 -3.71 2.75 19.63
C LEU A 90 -3.39 1.33 20.12
N LYS A 91 -4.14 0.35 19.61
CA LYS A 91 -3.87 -1.08 19.78
C LYS A 91 -4.03 -1.80 18.45
N ALA A 92 -3.10 -2.70 18.14
CA ALA A 92 -3.25 -3.63 17.02
C ALA A 92 -4.35 -4.66 17.36
N VAL A 93 -5.25 -4.90 16.42
CA VAL A 93 -6.39 -5.81 16.61
C VAL A 93 -6.45 -6.92 15.59
N GLU A 94 -5.79 -6.75 14.46
CA GLU A 94 -5.73 -7.77 13.41
C GLU A 94 -4.44 -7.61 12.61
N THR A 95 -3.92 -8.75 12.12
CA THR A 95 -2.85 -8.79 11.11
C THR A 95 -3.27 -9.79 10.04
N PHE A 96 -3.11 -9.42 8.77
CA PHE A 96 -3.46 -10.28 7.66
C PHE A 96 -2.51 -10.10 6.47
N LEU A 97 -2.51 -11.05 5.55
CA LEU A 97 -1.82 -10.92 4.27
C LEU A 97 -2.78 -10.35 3.23
N GLY A 98 -2.46 -9.17 2.73
CA GLY A 98 -3.16 -8.54 1.62
C GLY A 98 -2.38 -8.73 0.33
N GLN A 99 -3.06 -9.08 -0.76
CA GLN A 99 -2.44 -9.18 -2.06
C GLN A 99 -2.31 -7.78 -2.67
N LEU A 100 -1.06 -7.34 -2.95
CA LEU A 100 -0.80 -6.08 -3.62
C LEU A 100 -1.30 -6.12 -5.07
N PRO A 101 -1.62 -4.96 -5.69
CA PRO A 101 -1.66 -4.88 -7.16
C PRO A 101 -0.31 -5.28 -7.74
N ASP A 102 -0.31 -5.73 -8.99
CA ASP A 102 0.92 -6.03 -9.69
C ASP A 102 1.83 -4.79 -9.70
N MET A 103 3.12 -5.01 -9.48
CA MET A 103 4.13 -3.99 -9.66
C MET A 103 4.65 -4.08 -11.09
N VAL A 104 4.65 -2.96 -11.79
CA VAL A 104 4.92 -2.92 -13.23
C VAL A 104 5.98 -1.89 -13.56
N PHE A 105 6.69 -2.15 -14.66
CA PHE A 105 7.42 -1.13 -15.38
C PHE A 105 6.54 -0.65 -16.54
N ALA A 106 6.30 0.66 -16.58
CA ALA A 106 5.40 1.28 -17.54
C ALA A 106 6.00 2.57 -18.12
N VAL A 107 5.62 2.87 -19.35
CA VAL A 107 6.05 4.08 -20.07
C VAL A 107 4.83 4.81 -20.63
N PRO A 108 4.90 6.13 -20.86
CA PRO A 108 3.88 6.85 -21.61
C PRO A 108 3.65 6.22 -22.99
N GLU A 109 2.45 6.36 -23.55
CA GLU A 109 2.14 5.85 -24.88
C GLU A 109 3.08 6.45 -25.93
N GLY A 110 3.61 5.62 -26.81
CA GLY A 110 4.56 6.02 -27.85
C GLY A 110 6.02 6.16 -27.42
N VAL A 111 6.34 6.02 -26.14
CA VAL A 111 7.74 6.04 -25.66
C VAL A 111 8.39 4.67 -25.86
N ASP A 112 9.62 4.67 -26.39
CA ASP A 112 10.43 3.46 -26.53
C ASP A 112 11.09 3.10 -25.19
N PRO A 113 10.81 1.92 -24.63
CA PRO A 113 11.39 1.50 -23.35
C PRO A 113 12.90 1.21 -23.43
N GLU A 114 13.46 1.05 -24.64
CA GLU A 114 14.89 0.80 -24.85
C GLU A 114 15.73 2.10 -24.94
N ALA A 115 15.10 3.28 -24.83
CA ALA A 115 15.75 4.58 -25.02
C ALA A 115 15.34 5.59 -23.94
N LEU A 116 15.33 5.17 -22.67
CA LEU A 116 14.88 6.03 -21.57
C LEU A 116 16.01 6.87 -20.97
N ASP A 117 15.76 8.16 -20.82
CA ASP A 117 16.62 9.07 -20.08
C ASP A 117 16.50 8.84 -18.56
N VAL A 118 15.27 8.55 -18.09
CA VAL A 118 14.98 8.44 -16.66
C VAL A 118 13.86 7.45 -16.37
N VAL A 119 13.96 6.80 -15.19
CA VAL A 119 12.86 6.02 -14.59
C VAL A 119 12.55 6.58 -13.21
N TYR A 120 11.27 6.94 -13.00
CA TYR A 120 10.74 7.41 -11.72
C TYR A 120 10.25 6.23 -10.90
N HIS A 121 10.51 6.25 -9.58
CA HIS A 121 10.06 5.18 -8.71
C HIS A 121 9.95 5.59 -7.23
N HIS A 122 9.06 4.95 -6.48
CA HIS A 122 9.01 5.10 -5.03
C HIS A 122 10.18 4.36 -4.35
N PRO A 123 10.77 4.86 -3.25
CA PRO A 123 11.90 4.20 -2.56
C PRO A 123 11.68 2.72 -2.25
N ALA A 124 10.46 2.32 -1.89
CA ALA A 124 10.12 0.91 -1.59
C ALA A 124 10.22 -0.03 -2.81
N THR A 125 10.32 0.50 -4.03
CA THR A 125 10.44 -0.30 -5.26
C THR A 125 11.85 -0.35 -5.83
N LYS A 126 12.85 0.07 -5.06
CA LYS A 126 14.26 0.12 -5.50
C LYS A 126 14.74 -1.23 -6.06
N SER A 127 14.46 -2.33 -5.38
CA SER A 127 14.85 -3.68 -5.85
C SER A 127 14.21 -4.06 -7.17
N LEU A 128 13.01 -3.56 -7.47
CA LEU A 128 12.34 -3.79 -8.75
C LEU A 128 13.02 -2.97 -9.86
N VAL A 129 13.43 -1.74 -9.57
CA VAL A 129 14.21 -0.92 -10.52
C VAL A 129 15.54 -1.59 -10.84
N GLU A 130 16.24 -2.11 -9.83
CA GLU A 130 17.51 -2.85 -10.00
C GLU A 130 17.35 -4.14 -10.84
N SER A 131 16.12 -4.64 -10.99
CA SER A 131 15.81 -5.81 -11.82
C SER A 131 15.45 -5.46 -13.27
N LEU A 132 15.42 -4.17 -13.63
CA LEU A 132 15.18 -3.76 -15.01
C LEU A 132 16.32 -4.24 -15.91
N THR A 133 15.95 -4.73 -17.08
CA THR A 133 16.90 -5.15 -18.14
C THR A 133 17.01 -4.12 -19.24
N GLU A 134 16.04 -3.23 -19.31
CA GLU A 134 15.99 -2.11 -20.23
C GLU A 134 17.06 -1.08 -19.84
N PRO A 135 17.75 -0.47 -20.83
CA PRO A 135 18.74 0.55 -20.54
C PRO A 135 18.06 1.81 -19.98
N VAL A 136 18.54 2.29 -18.85
CA VAL A 136 18.01 3.46 -18.17
C VAL A 136 19.16 4.44 -17.90
N GLY A 137 19.04 5.67 -18.37
CA GLY A 137 20.06 6.71 -18.16
C GLY A 137 20.22 7.08 -16.68
N SER A 138 19.12 7.25 -15.99
CA SER A 138 19.12 7.58 -14.56
C SER A 138 17.82 7.14 -13.86
N THR A 139 17.82 7.14 -12.52
CA THR A 139 16.61 6.88 -11.71
C THR A 139 16.35 8.04 -10.78
N VAL A 140 15.07 8.40 -10.59
CA VAL A 140 14.65 9.51 -9.72
C VAL A 140 13.57 9.02 -8.75
N LEU A 141 13.74 9.41 -7.49
CA LEU A 141 12.79 9.05 -6.44
C LEU A 141 11.51 9.90 -6.55
N ALA A 142 10.39 9.22 -6.53
CA ALA A 142 9.05 9.80 -6.46
C ALA A 142 8.44 9.56 -5.07
N SER A 143 7.53 10.44 -4.65
CA SER A 143 6.87 10.35 -3.33
C SER A 143 5.88 9.19 -3.19
N SER A 144 5.37 8.68 -4.32
CA SER A 144 4.43 7.56 -4.38
C SER A 144 4.48 6.86 -5.74
N ASN A 145 3.82 5.70 -5.85
CA ASN A 145 3.67 5.00 -7.13
C ASN A 145 2.91 5.85 -8.16
N SER A 146 1.91 6.60 -7.74
CA SER A 146 1.14 7.45 -8.65
C SER A 146 1.91 8.73 -9.02
N SER A 147 2.73 9.29 -8.11
CA SER A 147 3.61 10.42 -8.48
C SER A 147 4.66 9.98 -9.50
N ALA A 148 5.20 8.77 -9.39
CA ALA A 148 6.12 8.24 -10.39
C ALA A 148 5.51 8.25 -11.82
N CYS A 149 4.22 7.91 -11.94
CA CYS A 149 3.52 8.00 -13.23
C CYS A 149 3.39 9.45 -13.71
N ARG A 150 2.97 10.38 -12.83
CA ARG A 150 2.84 11.80 -13.19
C ARG A 150 4.17 12.43 -13.59
N ASP A 151 5.22 12.12 -12.85
CA ASP A 151 6.55 12.65 -13.11
C ASP A 151 7.09 12.12 -14.45
N ALA A 152 6.85 10.84 -14.77
CA ALA A 152 7.21 10.26 -16.08
C ALA A 152 6.42 10.89 -17.24
N LEU A 153 5.11 11.14 -17.03
CA LEU A 153 4.27 11.81 -18.05
C LEU A 153 4.61 13.28 -18.25
N GLY A 154 5.12 13.96 -17.20
CA GLY A 154 5.52 15.36 -17.24
C GLY A 154 6.97 15.60 -17.65
N HIS A 155 7.73 14.56 -17.90
CA HIS A 155 9.14 14.69 -18.30
C HIS A 155 9.29 15.12 -19.76
N ASP A 156 10.23 16.04 -20.03
CA ASP A 156 10.46 16.59 -21.40
C ASP A 156 11.20 15.62 -22.35
N GLY A 157 11.45 14.38 -21.94
CA GLY A 157 12.15 13.36 -22.72
C GLY A 157 11.56 11.97 -22.55
N PRO A 158 12.21 10.92 -23.08
CA PRO A 158 11.77 9.55 -22.86
C PRO A 158 11.91 9.16 -21.38
N ALA A 159 10.79 8.90 -20.73
CA ALA A 159 10.75 8.54 -19.32
C ALA A 159 9.84 7.35 -19.06
N GLY A 160 10.14 6.60 -17.98
CA GLY A 160 9.32 5.50 -17.51
C GLY A 160 9.05 5.57 -16.02
N ALA A 161 8.22 4.68 -15.52
CA ALA A 161 7.93 4.53 -14.12
C ALA A 161 7.92 3.07 -13.67
N VAL A 162 8.51 2.80 -12.50
CA VAL A 162 8.20 1.59 -11.74
C VAL A 162 7.10 1.95 -10.74
N THR A 163 5.94 1.34 -10.95
CA THR A 163 4.70 1.71 -10.29
C THR A 163 3.81 0.49 -10.02
N ASN A 164 2.62 0.67 -9.48
CA ASN A 164 1.61 -0.40 -9.42
C ASN A 164 0.67 -0.34 -10.62
N GLN A 165 0.07 -1.48 -10.98
CA GLN A 165 -0.86 -1.60 -12.12
C GLN A 165 -2.01 -0.60 -12.04
N THR A 166 -2.58 -0.39 -10.84
CA THR A 166 -3.69 0.55 -10.64
C THR A 166 -3.32 1.98 -11.03
N SER A 167 -2.09 2.41 -10.70
CA SER A 167 -1.59 3.74 -11.10
C SER A 167 -1.30 3.80 -12.60
N ALA A 168 -0.68 2.77 -13.16
CA ALA A 168 -0.39 2.72 -14.60
C ALA A 168 -1.70 2.81 -15.42
N ASP A 169 -2.72 2.04 -15.05
CA ASP A 169 -4.03 2.06 -15.72
C ASP A 169 -4.72 3.43 -15.60
N HIS A 170 -4.69 4.03 -14.40
CA HIS A 170 -5.32 5.33 -14.16
C HIS A 170 -4.70 6.45 -15.01
N TYR A 171 -3.38 6.42 -15.16
CA TYR A 171 -2.65 7.44 -15.93
C TYR A 171 -2.49 7.08 -17.41
N GLY A 172 -3.09 5.98 -17.89
CA GLY A 172 -3.02 5.55 -19.29
C GLY A 172 -1.60 5.22 -19.75
N MET A 173 -0.75 4.73 -18.83
CA MET A 173 0.59 4.29 -19.20
C MET A 173 0.57 2.89 -19.79
N ARG A 174 1.39 2.67 -20.79
CA ARG A 174 1.59 1.35 -21.39
C ARG A 174 2.51 0.51 -20.51
N VAL A 175 2.00 -0.61 -20.01
CA VAL A 175 2.79 -1.58 -19.26
C VAL A 175 3.76 -2.29 -20.21
N VAL A 176 5.04 -2.19 -19.91
CA VAL A 176 6.12 -2.89 -20.62
C VAL A 176 6.33 -4.28 -20.03
N ARG A 177 6.36 -4.35 -18.70
CA ARG A 177 6.63 -5.60 -17.99
C ARG A 177 6.01 -5.62 -16.60
N VAL A 178 5.48 -6.79 -16.20
CA VAL A 178 5.14 -7.06 -14.82
C VAL A 178 6.41 -7.47 -14.07
N LEU A 179 6.77 -6.72 -13.04
CA LEU A 179 7.97 -6.93 -12.22
C LEU A 179 7.70 -7.84 -11.01
N SER A 180 6.49 -7.74 -10.45
CA SER A 180 6.05 -8.58 -9.34
C SER A 180 4.53 -8.72 -9.40
N ALA A 181 4.05 -9.94 -9.62
CA ALA A 181 2.63 -10.22 -9.72
C ALA A 181 2.06 -10.54 -8.33
N GLY A 182 1.04 -9.77 -7.91
CA GLY A 182 0.19 -10.07 -6.75
C GLY A 182 0.96 -10.41 -5.48
N THR A 183 2.04 -9.71 -5.16
CA THR A 183 2.88 -10.01 -4.00
C THR A 183 2.08 -9.93 -2.70
N PRO A 184 2.02 -11.00 -1.88
CA PRO A 184 1.40 -10.93 -0.58
C PRO A 184 2.24 -10.08 0.36
N MET A 185 1.59 -9.15 1.06
CA MET A 185 2.20 -8.29 2.07
C MET A 185 1.39 -8.31 3.35
N GLY A 186 2.07 -8.29 4.50
CA GLY A 186 1.43 -8.15 5.80
C GLY A 186 0.81 -6.77 5.97
N PHE A 187 -0.39 -6.73 6.52
CA PHE A 187 -1.06 -5.51 6.94
C PHE A 187 -1.49 -5.63 8.39
N VAL A 188 -1.40 -4.53 9.13
CA VAL A 188 -1.81 -4.43 10.52
C VAL A 188 -2.98 -3.46 10.61
N VAL A 189 -4.02 -3.87 11.33
CA VAL A 189 -5.19 -3.04 11.65
C VAL A 189 -5.05 -2.58 13.08
N PHE A 190 -5.06 -1.27 13.29
CA PHE A 190 -5.06 -0.64 14.61
C PHE A 190 -6.42 0.00 14.88
N THR A 191 -6.84 -0.02 16.12
CA THR A 191 -8.00 0.75 16.60
C THR A 191 -7.61 1.58 17.81
N ARG A 192 -8.44 2.56 18.14
CA ARG A 192 -8.28 3.32 19.40
C ARG A 192 -8.42 2.38 20.59
N LYS A 193 -7.57 2.55 21.60
CA LYS A 193 -7.80 1.95 22.92
C LYS A 193 -9.02 2.63 23.55
N ASP A 194 -9.91 1.83 24.13
CA ASP A 194 -10.98 2.37 24.93
C ASP A 194 -10.35 3.12 26.12
N SER A 195 -10.85 4.32 26.42
CA SER A 195 -10.44 5.05 27.62
C SER A 195 -10.80 4.18 28.82
N GLN A 196 -9.78 3.81 29.64
CA GLN A 196 -10.01 3.13 30.92
C GLN A 196 -10.69 4.08 31.90
#